data_3e465d9d55d3d91ee3012416fe5a9c0e
#
_entry.id   3e465d9d55d3d91ee3012416fe5a9c0e
#
_cell.length_a   1.000
_cell.length_b   1.000
_cell.length_c   1.000
_cell.angle_alpha   90.00
_cell.angle_beta   90.00
_cell.angle_gamma   90.00
#
_symmetry.space_group_name_H-M   'P 1'
#
loop_
_entity.id
_entity.type
_entity.pdbx_description
1 polymer ?
#
loop_
_entity_poly.entity_id
_entity_poly.type
_entity_poly.pdbx_seq_one_letter_code
_entity_poly.pdbx_strand_id
1 'polypeptide(L)'
;GLGDVYKRQVKANFTGGSIDEMIGEINVDSLEFRAPDKEYFMKNMNVRATRQDNENQLKLTSEFLTASIAGKFQYHTLPASIFNIMRRYVPSLILPPKKPIETNNNFAFDVHIYNTDILSTIFDVPLTVYTHSTLKGYFNDALQRLRVEGYFPRLQYKNNFIESGMI
;
A
#
# COMPACT_ATOMS: atom_id res chain seq x y z
N GLY A 1 7.89 -18.15 1.69
CA GLY A 1 8.17 -17.48 2.97
C GLY A 1 8.65 -16.07 2.70
N LEU A 2 8.29 -15.13 3.57
CA LEU A 2 8.82 -13.77 3.55
C LEU A 2 10.36 -13.86 3.65
N GLY A 3 11.07 -13.27 2.69
CA GLY A 3 12.52 -13.20 2.71
C GLY A 3 13.05 -12.38 3.89
N ASP A 4 14.33 -12.52 4.21
CA ASP A 4 14.97 -11.76 5.28
C ASP A 4 15.11 -10.28 4.90
N VAL A 5 14.68 -9.39 5.81
CA VAL A 5 14.77 -7.94 5.63
C VAL A 5 15.93 -7.40 6.46
N TYR A 6 16.89 -6.78 5.83
CA TYR A 6 18.03 -6.13 6.49
C TYR A 6 17.86 -4.62 6.43
N LYS A 7 17.75 -3.98 7.59
CA LYS A 7 17.71 -2.52 7.70
C LYS A 7 19.14 -1.98 7.72
N ARG A 8 19.44 -1.01 6.85
CA ARG A 8 20.71 -0.29 6.91
C ARG A 8 20.61 1.06 7.62
N GLN A 9 19.58 1.84 7.33
CA GLN A 9 19.36 3.11 8.04
C GLN A 9 17.89 3.53 7.99
N VAL A 10 17.29 3.74 9.16
CA VAL A 10 15.92 4.22 9.33
C VAL A 10 15.94 5.37 10.33
N LYS A 11 15.40 6.52 9.93
CA LYS A 11 15.16 7.68 10.79
C LYS A 11 13.67 7.87 10.93
N ALA A 12 13.19 7.95 12.17
CA ALA A 12 11.78 8.17 12.46
C ALA A 12 11.65 9.33 13.42
N ASN A 13 10.75 10.26 13.12
CA ASN A 13 10.43 11.40 13.96
C ASN A 13 8.91 11.55 14.02
N PHE A 14 8.33 11.22 15.17
CA PHE A 14 6.89 11.27 15.39
C PHE A 14 6.55 12.00 16.68
N THR A 15 5.40 12.67 16.65
CA THR A 15 4.71 13.22 17.81
C THR A 15 3.28 12.67 17.85
N GLY A 16 2.70 12.51 19.04
CA GLY A 16 1.34 12.00 19.26
C GLY A 16 1.25 11.12 20.50
N GLY A 17 0.08 11.08 21.12
CA GLY A 17 -0.20 10.26 22.30
C GLY A 17 -0.51 8.79 22.00
N SER A 18 -0.92 8.49 20.77
CA SER A 18 -1.24 7.14 20.28
C SER A 18 -0.85 7.00 18.83
N ILE A 19 -0.85 5.75 18.32
CA ILE A 19 -0.53 5.49 16.91
C ILE A 19 -1.50 6.21 15.97
N ASP A 20 -2.76 6.36 16.35
CA ASP A 20 -3.79 7.02 15.52
C ASP A 20 -3.71 8.56 15.54
N GLU A 21 -2.93 9.11 16.45
CA GLU A 21 -2.67 10.54 16.56
C GLU A 21 -1.27 10.92 16.08
N MET A 22 -0.51 9.95 15.59
CA MET A 22 0.86 10.18 15.14
C MET A 22 0.92 11.15 13.97
N ILE A 23 1.74 12.18 14.13
CA ILE A 23 2.16 13.11 13.09
C ILE A 23 3.67 13.04 13.01
N GLY A 24 4.20 12.96 11.81
CA GLY A 24 5.65 12.88 11.62
C GLY A 24 6.05 12.18 10.34
N GLU A 25 7.30 11.73 10.31
CA GLU A 25 7.80 11.04 9.15
C GLU A 25 8.82 9.94 9.49
N ILE A 26 8.86 8.96 8.61
CA ILE A 26 9.88 7.91 8.56
C ILE A 26 10.65 8.08 7.27
N ASN A 27 11.97 8.20 7.39
CA ASN A 27 12.88 8.17 6.27
C ASN A 27 13.67 6.87 6.32
N VAL A 28 13.64 6.13 5.24
CA VAL A 28 14.44 4.92 5.05
C VAL A 28 15.42 5.18 3.93
N ASP A 29 16.67 5.41 4.29
CA ASP A 29 17.72 5.72 3.31
C ASP A 29 18.04 4.49 2.45
N SER A 30 18.05 3.31 3.06
CA SER A 30 18.18 2.05 2.34
C SER A 30 17.56 0.87 3.10
N LEU A 31 16.90 0.01 2.35
CA LEU A 31 16.35 -1.26 2.82
C LEU A 31 16.79 -2.35 1.84
N GLU A 32 17.41 -3.38 2.38
CA GLU A 32 17.75 -4.58 1.62
C GLU A 32 16.72 -5.67 1.94
N PHE A 33 16.12 -6.21 0.92
CA PHE A 33 15.17 -7.31 1.01
C PHE A 33 15.70 -8.49 0.20
N ARG A 34 15.85 -9.65 0.81
CA ARG A 34 16.31 -10.88 0.17
C ARG A 34 15.17 -11.87 0.03
N ALA A 35 14.84 -12.19 -1.20
CA ALA A 35 14.02 -13.35 -1.55
C ALA A 35 14.93 -14.52 -1.97
N PRO A 36 14.42 -15.76 -2.01
CA PRO A 36 15.24 -16.94 -2.33
C PRO A 36 16.08 -16.82 -3.61
N ASP A 37 15.57 -16.11 -4.62
CA ASP A 37 16.19 -16.01 -5.94
C ASP A 37 16.66 -14.60 -6.33
N LYS A 38 16.39 -13.58 -5.48
CA LYS A 38 16.68 -12.17 -5.81
C LYS A 38 16.95 -11.33 -4.58
N GLU A 39 17.84 -10.37 -4.74
CA GLU A 39 18.06 -9.29 -3.79
C GLU A 39 17.45 -8.00 -4.33
N TYR A 40 16.69 -7.31 -3.50
CA TYR A 40 16.10 -6.02 -3.82
C TYR A 40 16.66 -4.96 -2.89
N PHE A 41 17.03 -3.84 -3.47
CA PHE A 41 17.47 -2.67 -2.74
C PHE A 41 16.43 -1.57 -2.91
N MET A 42 15.83 -1.14 -1.83
CA MET A 42 14.99 0.06 -1.79
C MET A 42 15.78 1.21 -1.21
N LYS A 43 15.76 2.34 -1.89
CA LYS A 43 16.39 3.58 -1.42
C LYS A 43 15.34 4.68 -1.33
N ASN A 44 15.62 5.66 -0.47
CA ASN A 44 14.86 6.91 -0.41
C ASN A 44 13.35 6.70 -0.21
N MET A 45 12.95 5.78 0.68
CA MET A 45 11.55 5.65 1.06
C MET A 45 11.21 6.65 2.17
N ASN A 46 10.21 7.48 1.95
CA ASN A 46 9.66 8.41 2.92
C ASN A 46 8.19 8.09 3.17
N VAL A 47 7.82 8.01 4.44
CA VAL A 47 6.43 7.92 4.87
C VAL A 47 6.14 9.11 5.75
N ARG A 48 5.18 9.94 5.36
CA ARG A 48 4.78 11.13 6.10
C ARG A 48 3.31 11.02 6.53
N ALA A 49 3.09 11.19 7.84
CA ALA A 49 1.78 11.28 8.46
C ALA A 49 1.50 12.72 8.88
N THR A 50 0.39 13.28 8.46
CA THR A 50 -0.09 14.61 8.84
C THR A 50 -1.57 14.55 9.22
N ARG A 51 -2.05 15.57 9.93
CA ARG A 51 -3.46 15.70 10.29
C ARG A 51 -3.90 17.14 10.10
N GLN A 52 -5.01 17.31 9.41
CA GLN A 52 -5.64 18.59 9.18
C GLN A 52 -7.15 18.46 9.30
N ASP A 53 -7.82 19.39 9.97
CA ASP A 53 -9.29 19.42 10.08
C ASP A 53 -9.92 18.10 10.55
N ASN A 54 -9.25 17.41 11.49
CA ASN A 54 -9.64 16.11 12.02
C ASN A 54 -9.60 14.95 10.99
N GLU A 55 -8.90 15.14 9.89
CA GLU A 55 -8.61 14.11 8.89
C GLU A 55 -7.12 13.75 8.90
N ASN A 56 -6.84 12.47 8.82
CA ASN A 56 -5.49 11.96 8.70
C ASN A 56 -5.07 11.94 7.23
N GLN A 57 -3.80 12.24 6.99
CA GLN A 57 -3.17 12.10 5.70
C GLN A 57 -1.91 11.26 5.85
N LEU A 58 -1.77 10.26 5.00
CA LEU A 58 -0.59 9.42 4.92
C LEU A 58 -0.05 9.46 3.50
N LYS A 59 1.23 9.81 3.36
CA LYS A 59 1.92 9.84 2.08
C LYS A 59 3.13 8.93 2.13
N LEU A 60 3.21 8.00 1.19
CA LEU A 60 4.38 7.18 0.93
C LEU A 60 5.03 7.65 -0.37
N THR A 61 6.33 7.84 -0.36
CA THR A 61 7.12 8.13 -1.55
C THR A 61 8.30 7.17 -1.59
N SER A 62 8.50 6.50 -2.72
CA SER A 62 9.60 5.58 -2.94
C SER A 62 9.97 5.52 -4.43
N GLU A 63 11.01 4.79 -4.78
CA GLU A 63 11.42 4.56 -6.17
C GLU A 63 10.41 3.70 -6.95
N PHE A 64 9.64 2.87 -6.27
CA PHE A 64 8.73 1.92 -6.91
C PHE A 64 7.28 2.38 -6.92
N LEU A 65 6.86 3.26 -5.98
CA LEU A 65 5.53 3.84 -5.98
C LEU A 65 5.47 5.14 -5.17
N THR A 66 4.48 5.96 -5.48
CA THR A 66 3.96 6.98 -4.57
C THR A 66 2.51 6.64 -4.24
N ALA A 67 2.14 6.80 -2.97
CA ALA A 67 0.78 6.58 -2.52
C ALA A 67 0.37 7.68 -1.55
N SER A 68 -0.87 8.10 -1.63
CA SER A 68 -1.49 9.00 -0.66
C SER A 68 -2.84 8.46 -0.22
N ILE A 69 -3.13 8.61 1.07
CA ILE A 69 -4.41 8.28 1.68
C ILE A 69 -4.81 9.50 2.50
N ALA A 70 -6.04 9.97 2.32
CA ALA A 70 -6.57 11.13 3.04
C ALA A 70 -8.02 10.88 3.47
N GLY A 71 -8.36 11.22 4.72
CA GLY A 71 -9.70 11.08 5.25
C GLY A 71 -9.74 10.72 6.73
N LYS A 72 -10.89 10.22 7.17
CA LYS A 72 -11.10 9.77 8.55
C LYS A 72 -10.76 8.29 8.65
N PHE A 73 -9.58 7.97 9.12
CA PHE A 73 -9.12 6.60 9.32
C PHE A 73 -8.21 6.49 10.52
N GLN A 74 -8.08 5.27 11.02
CA GLN A 74 -7.18 4.91 12.11
C GLN A 74 -6.00 4.12 11.53
N TYR A 75 -4.79 4.50 11.87
CA TYR A 75 -3.59 3.84 11.33
C TYR A 75 -3.53 2.36 11.70
N HIS A 76 -3.95 1.98 12.93
CA HIS A 76 -3.90 0.60 13.38
C HIS A 76 -4.91 -0.31 12.67
N THR A 77 -6.05 0.22 12.16
CA THR A 77 -7.07 -0.55 11.43
C THR A 77 -6.94 -0.43 9.91
N LEU A 78 -6.15 0.54 9.41
CA LEU A 78 -5.99 0.78 7.99
C LEU A 78 -5.52 -0.47 7.20
N PRO A 79 -4.53 -1.25 7.67
CA PRO A 79 -4.15 -2.50 7.00
C PRO A 79 -5.30 -3.48 6.87
N ALA A 80 -6.11 -3.63 7.93
CA ALA A 80 -7.28 -4.52 7.90
C ALA A 80 -8.33 -4.05 6.88
N SER A 81 -8.61 -2.75 6.78
CA SER A 81 -9.49 -2.20 5.75
C SER A 81 -8.97 -2.50 4.35
N ILE A 82 -7.69 -2.30 4.09
CA ILE A 82 -7.08 -2.59 2.80
C ILE A 82 -7.20 -4.09 2.46
N PHE A 83 -6.88 -4.98 3.39
CA PHE A 83 -7.04 -6.42 3.18
C PHE A 83 -8.50 -6.83 2.97
N ASN A 84 -9.45 -6.28 3.71
CA ASN A 84 -10.88 -6.54 3.54
C ASN A 84 -11.35 -6.13 2.13
N ILE A 85 -10.91 -4.98 1.63
CA ILE A 85 -11.18 -4.52 0.27
C ILE A 85 -10.58 -5.50 -0.75
N MET A 86 -9.30 -5.76 -0.65
CA MET A 86 -8.59 -6.63 -1.60
C MET A 86 -9.21 -8.02 -1.65
N ARG A 87 -9.56 -8.60 -0.48
CA ARG A 87 -10.21 -9.91 -0.42
C ARG A 87 -11.56 -9.94 -1.12
N ARG A 88 -12.33 -8.85 -1.07
CA ARG A 88 -13.63 -8.78 -1.73
C ARG A 88 -13.52 -8.83 -3.25
N TYR A 89 -12.48 -8.24 -3.81
CA TYR A 89 -12.28 -8.14 -5.26
C TYR A 89 -11.36 -9.23 -5.83
N VAL A 90 -10.42 -9.72 -5.02
CA VAL A 90 -9.47 -10.78 -5.38
C VAL A 90 -9.38 -11.86 -4.30
N PRO A 91 -10.50 -12.55 -3.99
CA PRO A 91 -10.57 -13.51 -2.88
C PRO A 91 -9.60 -14.67 -3.00
N SER A 92 -9.19 -15.01 -4.22
CA SER A 92 -8.23 -16.09 -4.50
C SER A 92 -6.78 -15.76 -4.09
N LEU A 93 -6.47 -14.48 -3.89
CA LEU A 93 -5.11 -14.04 -3.54
C LEU A 93 -4.92 -13.79 -2.04
N ILE A 94 -6.01 -13.65 -1.28
CA ILE A 94 -5.94 -13.21 0.12
C ILE A 94 -6.72 -14.16 1.02
N LEU A 95 -5.99 -14.83 1.90
CA LEU A 95 -6.59 -15.71 2.91
C LEU A 95 -7.38 -14.89 3.94
N PRO A 96 -8.52 -15.43 4.43
CA PRO A 96 -9.29 -14.76 5.48
C PRO A 96 -8.47 -14.68 6.78
N PRO A 97 -8.54 -13.56 7.51
CA PRO A 97 -7.94 -13.46 8.82
C PRO A 97 -8.61 -14.44 9.78
N LYS A 98 -7.86 -14.96 10.74
CA LYS A 98 -8.39 -15.87 11.79
C LYS A 98 -9.49 -15.23 12.64
N LYS A 99 -9.46 -13.91 12.80
CA LYS A 99 -10.49 -13.12 13.46
C LYS A 99 -10.79 -11.89 12.61
N PRO A 100 -12.06 -11.59 12.28
CA PRO A 100 -12.42 -10.35 11.62
C PRO A 100 -12.03 -9.15 12.50
N ILE A 101 -11.41 -8.15 11.90
CA ILE A 101 -11.14 -6.88 12.56
C ILE A 101 -12.22 -5.92 12.08
N GLU A 102 -12.98 -5.38 13.01
CA GLU A 102 -13.93 -4.32 12.72
C GLU A 102 -13.15 -3.05 12.39
N THR A 103 -13.52 -2.43 11.29
CA THR A 103 -12.90 -1.21 10.79
C THR A 103 -13.99 -0.18 10.51
N ASN A 104 -13.66 1.09 10.71
CA ASN A 104 -14.55 2.22 10.41
C ASN A 104 -13.75 3.33 9.73
N ASN A 105 -13.15 2.98 8.61
CA ASN A 105 -12.31 3.88 7.84
C ASN A 105 -13.06 4.46 6.64
N ASN A 106 -12.82 5.74 6.38
CA ASN A 106 -13.39 6.48 5.28
C ASN A 106 -12.29 7.37 4.69
N PHE A 107 -11.79 7.02 3.52
CA PHE A 107 -10.65 7.69 2.92
C PHE A 107 -10.68 7.66 1.39
N ALA A 108 -10.08 8.67 0.81
CA ALA A 108 -9.66 8.67 -0.58
C ALA A 108 -8.20 8.18 -0.69
N PHE A 109 -7.86 7.57 -1.81
CA PHE A 109 -6.51 7.14 -2.10
C PHE A 109 -6.12 7.45 -3.53
N ASP A 110 -4.81 7.69 -3.71
CA ASP A 110 -4.18 7.90 -5.01
C ASP A 110 -2.82 7.21 -5.00
N VAL A 111 -2.61 6.31 -5.95
CA VAL A 111 -1.41 5.47 -6.05
C VAL A 111 -0.84 5.55 -7.46
N HIS A 112 0.43 5.93 -7.57
CA HIS A 112 1.20 5.90 -8.79
C HIS A 112 2.26 4.82 -8.68
N ILE A 113 2.22 3.85 -9.57
CA ILE A 113 3.09 2.67 -9.55
C ILE A 113 4.12 2.83 -10.66
N TYR A 114 5.40 2.75 -10.28
CA TYR A 114 6.53 2.87 -11.21
C TYR A 114 7.19 1.51 -11.49
N ASN A 115 7.20 0.63 -10.50
CA ASN A 115 7.76 -0.72 -10.61
C ASN A 115 7.09 -1.66 -9.62
N THR A 116 6.57 -2.79 -10.07
CA THR A 116 5.89 -3.77 -9.22
C THR A 116 6.72 -5.00 -8.87
N ASP A 117 7.91 -5.16 -9.40
CA ASP A 117 8.73 -6.35 -9.13
C ASP A 117 8.99 -6.51 -7.63
N ILE A 118 9.25 -5.41 -6.93
CA ILE A 118 9.41 -5.39 -5.48
C ILE A 118 8.11 -5.74 -4.78
N LEU A 119 6.98 -5.17 -5.21
CA LEU A 119 5.68 -5.41 -4.59
C LEU A 119 5.21 -6.85 -4.80
N SER A 120 5.37 -7.41 -5.99
CA SER A 120 5.03 -8.81 -6.28
C SER A 120 5.81 -9.77 -5.41
N THR A 121 7.07 -9.45 -5.12
CA THR A 121 7.92 -10.26 -4.25
C THR A 121 7.56 -10.12 -2.77
N ILE A 122 7.35 -8.89 -2.29
CA ILE A 122 7.00 -8.64 -0.87
C ILE A 122 5.65 -9.26 -0.52
N PHE A 123 4.68 -9.17 -1.42
CA PHE A 123 3.32 -9.67 -1.17
C PHE A 123 3.09 -11.10 -1.69
N ASP A 124 4.10 -11.71 -2.31
CA ASP A 124 4.01 -13.04 -2.94
C ASP A 124 2.80 -13.14 -3.92
N VAL A 125 2.57 -12.06 -4.67
CA VAL A 125 1.48 -11.97 -5.62
C VAL A 125 2.05 -12.04 -7.02
N PRO A 126 1.65 -13.00 -7.87
CA PRO A 126 2.15 -13.14 -9.23
C PRO A 126 1.50 -12.11 -10.18
N LEU A 127 1.60 -10.83 -9.80
CA LEU A 127 1.05 -9.70 -10.51
C LEU A 127 2.18 -8.73 -10.87
N THR A 128 2.43 -8.54 -12.15
CA THR A 128 3.36 -7.52 -12.64
C THR A 128 2.57 -6.43 -13.35
N VAL A 129 2.73 -5.22 -12.87
CA VAL A 129 2.19 -4.00 -13.48
C VAL A 129 3.35 -3.24 -14.09
N TYR A 130 3.24 -2.93 -15.36
CA TYR A 130 4.28 -2.18 -16.05
C TYR A 130 4.15 -0.68 -15.78
N THR A 131 5.24 0.02 -15.90
CA THR A 131 5.44 1.42 -15.51
C THR A 131 4.30 2.39 -15.85
N HIS A 132 4.14 3.44 -15.02
CA HIS A 132 3.14 4.52 -15.16
C HIS A 132 1.69 4.10 -14.96
N SER A 133 1.47 3.08 -14.13
CA SER A 133 0.11 2.72 -13.72
C SER A 133 -0.38 3.59 -12.59
N THR A 134 -1.65 3.94 -12.63
CA THR A 134 -2.29 4.75 -11.60
C THR A 134 -3.53 4.06 -11.07
N LEU A 135 -3.78 4.21 -9.78
CA LEU A 135 -4.97 3.71 -9.11
C LEU A 135 -5.45 4.76 -8.12
N LYS A 136 -6.66 5.24 -8.28
CA LYS A 136 -7.27 6.20 -7.36
C LYS A 136 -8.67 5.77 -6.99
N GLY A 137 -9.14 6.22 -5.86
CA GLY A 137 -10.49 5.88 -5.45
C GLY A 137 -10.86 6.37 -4.08
N TYR A 138 -11.98 5.86 -3.63
CA TYR A 138 -12.61 6.20 -2.37
C TYR A 138 -13.15 4.94 -1.70
N PHE A 139 -12.93 4.84 -0.42
CA PHE A 139 -13.40 3.75 0.41
C PHE A 139 -14.20 4.25 1.61
N ASN A 140 -15.32 3.58 1.90
CA ASN A 140 -16.13 3.84 3.08
C ASN A 140 -16.59 2.52 3.70
N ASP A 141 -16.03 2.19 4.87
CA ASP A 141 -16.36 0.98 5.61
C ASP A 141 -17.82 0.91 6.02
N ALA A 142 -18.35 1.99 6.59
CA ALA A 142 -19.72 2.04 7.09
C ALA A 142 -20.76 1.79 5.99
N LEU A 143 -20.49 2.29 4.79
CA LEU A 143 -21.35 2.11 3.62
C LEU A 143 -20.98 0.89 2.79
N GLN A 144 -19.90 0.18 3.14
CA GLN A 144 -19.36 -0.95 2.37
C GLN A 144 -19.15 -0.59 0.89
N ARG A 145 -18.71 0.64 0.62
CA ARG A 145 -18.53 1.17 -0.73
C ARG A 145 -17.07 1.35 -1.04
N LEU A 146 -16.69 0.85 -2.21
CA LEU A 146 -15.41 1.11 -2.85
C LEU A 146 -15.67 1.61 -4.26
N ARG A 147 -15.07 2.75 -4.60
CA ARG A 147 -14.94 3.22 -5.97
C ARG A 147 -13.46 3.23 -6.31
N VAL A 148 -13.12 2.61 -7.42
CA VAL A 148 -11.75 2.56 -7.92
C VAL A 148 -11.75 2.97 -9.38
N GLU A 149 -10.80 3.81 -9.74
CA GLU A 149 -10.46 4.15 -11.11
C GLU A 149 -8.99 3.82 -11.30
N GLY A 150 -8.66 3.02 -12.30
CA GLY A 150 -7.30 2.58 -12.54
C GLY A 150 -6.93 2.66 -14.01
N TYR A 151 -5.69 3.02 -14.28
CA TYR A 151 -5.08 2.96 -15.60
C TYR A 151 -3.84 2.07 -15.53
N PHE A 152 -3.85 1.01 -16.31
CA PHE A 152 -2.77 0.05 -16.40
C PHE A 152 -2.40 -0.13 -17.88
N PRO A 153 -1.28 0.43 -18.34
CA PRO A 153 -0.83 0.27 -19.73
C PRO A 153 -0.64 -1.20 -20.10
N ARG A 154 -0.10 -1.96 -19.16
CA ARG A 154 0.09 -3.39 -19.30
C ARG A 154 0.10 -4.07 -17.94
N LEU A 155 -0.70 -5.10 -17.78
CA LEU A 155 -0.80 -5.91 -16.58
C LEU A 155 -0.56 -7.37 -16.93
N GLN A 156 0.29 -8.03 -16.18
CA GLN A 156 0.53 -9.47 -16.30
C GLN A 156 0.12 -10.17 -15.01
N TYR A 157 -0.72 -11.17 -15.12
CA TYR A 157 -1.06 -12.07 -14.02
C TYR A 157 -0.70 -13.49 -14.43
N LYS A 158 0.29 -14.08 -13.72
CA LYS A 158 0.92 -15.35 -14.13
C LYS A 158 1.42 -15.25 -15.58
N ASN A 159 0.86 -16.06 -16.49
CA ASN A 159 1.24 -16.09 -17.90
C ASN A 159 0.29 -15.29 -18.81
N ASN A 160 -0.70 -14.61 -18.26
CA ASN A 160 -1.70 -13.87 -19.01
C ASN A 160 -1.38 -12.37 -19.00
N PHE A 161 -1.46 -11.74 -20.17
CA PHE A 161 -1.28 -10.31 -20.35
C PHE A 161 -2.61 -9.62 -20.62
N ILE A 162 -2.81 -8.46 -20.02
CA ILE A 162 -3.88 -7.52 -20.32
C ILE A 162 -3.20 -6.23 -20.76
N GLU A 163 -3.46 -5.79 -21.97
CA GLU A 163 -2.93 -4.54 -22.51
C GLU A 163 -4.03 -3.47 -22.50
N SER A 164 -3.66 -2.25 -22.10
CA SER A 164 -4.53 -1.06 -22.09
C SER A 164 -5.83 -1.25 -21.29
N GLY A 165 -5.71 -1.65 -20.02
CA GLY A 165 -6.86 -1.75 -19.11
C GLY A 165 -7.17 -0.42 -18.43
N MET A 166 -8.44 0.04 -18.53
CA MET A 166 -9.05 0.98 -17.60
C MET A 166 -10.10 0.24 -16.77
N ILE A 167 -10.11 0.48 -15.47
CA ILE A 167 -11.08 -0.07 -14.52
C ILE A 167 -11.73 1.08 -13.79
#